data_aa074560d04c5cdeafbb3a48a6a36ed4
#
_entry.id   aa074560d04c5cdeafbb3a48a6a36ed4
#
_cell.length_a   1.000
_cell.length_b   1.000
_cell.length_c   1.000
_cell.angle_alpha   90.00
_cell.angle_beta   90.00
_cell.angle_gamma   90.00
#
_symmetry.space_group_name_H-M   'P 1'
#
loop_
_entity.id
_entity.type
_entity.pdbx_description
1 polymer ?
#
loop_
_entity_poly.entity_id
_entity_poly.type
_entity_poly.pdbx_seq_one_letter_code
_entity_poly.pdbx_strand_id
1 'polypeptide(L)'
;LYTHPDTKPEDITLIGDSAGGNLAAALSIMARDRGEFMPKRQILIYPAVNNDYSEKSLFSSVRENGQDYLLTAGKLKDYINLYAGSEEDKLSPYFAPILEKDLTGQPDTLILTSEFDPLRDEGEAYGRRLAEAGNRVEVHRIKDALHGYFALGIRSLHVQESFEYINHFLEGE
;
A
#
# COMPACT_ATOMS: atom_id res chain seq x y z
N LEU A 1 15.07 -14.83 6.68
CA LEU A 1 16.43 -14.40 7.04
C LEU A 1 17.28 -15.57 7.57
N TYR A 2 16.72 -16.44 8.42
CA TYR A 2 17.47 -17.57 8.97
C TYR A 2 17.96 -18.59 7.92
N THR A 3 17.30 -18.66 6.75
CA THR A 3 17.70 -19.55 5.66
C THR A 3 18.71 -18.93 4.69
N HIS A 4 18.98 -17.63 4.82
CA HIS A 4 19.92 -16.90 3.98
C HIS A 4 20.80 -15.98 4.85
N PRO A 5 21.81 -16.55 5.52
CA PRO A 5 22.62 -15.85 6.51
C PRO A 5 23.41 -14.65 5.94
N ASP A 6 23.62 -14.62 4.64
CA ASP A 6 24.33 -13.53 3.94
C ASP A 6 23.41 -12.36 3.55
N THR A 7 22.08 -12.50 3.70
CA THR A 7 21.11 -11.44 3.38
C THR A 7 21.00 -10.46 4.53
N LYS A 8 21.24 -9.21 4.25
CA LYS A 8 21.11 -8.12 5.24
C LYS A 8 19.76 -7.42 5.07
N PRO A 9 19.19 -6.81 6.13
CA PRO A 9 17.94 -6.04 6.05
C PRO A 9 17.98 -4.95 4.97
N GLU A 10 19.11 -4.27 4.82
CA GLU A 10 19.34 -3.24 3.81
C GLU A 10 19.28 -3.75 2.35
N ASP A 11 19.37 -5.07 2.14
CA ASP A 11 19.23 -5.69 0.81
C ASP A 11 17.77 -6.04 0.48
N ILE A 12 16.86 -5.90 1.45
CA ILE A 12 15.47 -6.32 1.31
C ILE A 12 14.60 -5.16 0.83
N THR A 13 13.84 -5.41 -0.22
CA THR A 13 12.73 -4.56 -0.66
C THR A 13 11.43 -5.35 -0.52
N LEU A 14 10.46 -4.80 0.19
CA LEU A 14 9.11 -5.35 0.24
C LEU A 14 8.32 -4.81 -0.94
N ILE A 15 7.58 -5.67 -1.62
CA ILE A 15 6.67 -5.27 -2.69
C ILE A 15 5.36 -6.02 -2.54
N GLY A 16 4.25 -5.32 -2.72
CA GLY A 16 2.93 -5.92 -2.67
C GLY A 16 1.88 -5.07 -3.37
N ASP A 17 0.90 -5.75 -3.95
CA ASP A 17 -0.24 -5.13 -4.60
C ASP A 17 -1.53 -5.35 -3.79
N SER A 18 -2.43 -4.37 -3.76
CA SER A 18 -3.73 -4.45 -3.09
C SER A 18 -3.60 -4.90 -1.63
N ALA A 19 -4.15 -6.05 -1.26
CA ALA A 19 -3.96 -6.67 0.06
C ALA A 19 -2.47 -6.99 0.34
N GLY A 20 -1.67 -7.32 -0.68
CA GLY A 20 -0.22 -7.48 -0.54
C GLY A 20 0.47 -6.16 -0.18
N GLY A 21 -0.01 -5.04 -0.70
CA GLY A 21 0.44 -3.70 -0.30
C GLY A 21 0.11 -3.39 1.16
N ASN A 22 -1.07 -3.82 1.64
CA ASN A 22 -1.41 -3.77 3.06
C ASN A 22 -0.40 -4.56 3.91
N LEU A 23 -0.14 -5.82 3.52
CA LEU A 23 0.79 -6.69 4.25
C LEU A 23 2.22 -6.12 4.27
N ALA A 24 2.68 -5.53 3.17
CA ALA A 24 4.00 -4.91 3.12
C ALA A 24 4.11 -3.70 4.07
N ALA A 25 3.11 -2.81 4.07
CA ALA A 25 3.04 -1.66 4.96
C ALA A 25 2.95 -2.09 6.44
N ALA A 26 2.05 -3.03 6.75
CA ALA A 26 1.88 -3.56 8.10
C ALA A 26 3.17 -4.25 8.61
N LEU A 27 3.84 -5.02 7.74
CA LEU A 27 5.11 -5.68 8.10
C LEU A 27 6.21 -4.66 8.40
N SER A 28 6.30 -3.56 7.64
CA SER A 28 7.26 -2.49 7.89
C SER A 28 7.03 -1.82 9.24
N ILE A 29 5.78 -1.51 9.59
CA ILE A 29 5.40 -0.96 10.90
C ILE A 29 5.77 -1.97 12.00
N MET A 30 5.39 -3.23 11.85
CA MET A 30 5.65 -4.29 12.83
C MET A 30 7.15 -4.54 13.03
N ALA A 31 7.94 -4.52 11.95
CA ALA A 31 9.39 -4.71 12.01
C ALA A 31 10.06 -3.59 12.84
N ARG A 32 9.66 -2.34 12.61
CA ARG A 32 10.10 -1.19 13.42
C ARG A 32 9.74 -1.37 14.89
N ASP A 33 8.48 -1.67 15.17
CA ASP A 33 7.96 -1.74 16.55
C ASP A 33 8.61 -2.86 17.36
N ARG A 34 8.97 -3.96 16.69
CA ARG A 34 9.67 -5.09 17.31
C ARG A 34 11.19 -4.92 17.37
N GLY A 35 11.74 -3.97 16.61
CA GLY A 35 13.18 -3.78 16.54
C GLY A 35 13.93 -4.98 15.96
N GLU A 36 13.29 -5.79 15.12
CA GLU A 36 13.86 -7.02 14.59
C GLU A 36 14.74 -6.76 13.36
N PHE A 37 14.18 -6.09 12.36
CA PHE A 37 14.87 -5.68 11.13
C PHE A 37 14.08 -4.56 10.46
N MET A 38 14.74 -3.78 9.61
CA MET A 38 14.05 -2.81 8.75
C MET A 38 14.44 -3.08 7.30
N PRO A 39 13.48 -3.35 6.41
CA PRO A 39 13.76 -3.41 4.99
C PRO A 39 14.21 -2.03 4.51
N LYS A 40 15.06 -2.00 3.49
CA LYS A 40 15.54 -0.74 2.91
C LYS A 40 14.43 0.03 2.22
N ARG A 41 13.56 -0.69 1.49
CA ARG A 41 12.51 -0.12 0.65
C ARG A 41 11.21 -0.88 0.78
N GLN A 42 10.10 -0.19 0.51
CA GLN A 42 8.82 -0.81 0.25
C GLN A 42 8.15 -0.21 -0.99
N ILE A 43 7.49 -1.06 -1.77
CA ILE A 43 6.77 -0.69 -2.98
C ILE A 43 5.33 -1.15 -2.81
N LEU A 44 4.41 -0.21 -2.73
CA LEU A 44 3.00 -0.43 -2.45
C LEU A 44 2.19 -0.12 -3.71
N ILE A 45 1.62 -1.13 -4.33
CA ILE A 45 0.88 -1.00 -5.58
C ILE A 45 -0.61 -1.02 -5.26
N TYR A 46 -1.33 0.07 -5.51
CA TYR A 46 -2.74 0.32 -5.15
C TYR A 46 -3.12 -0.29 -3.79
N PRO A 47 -2.38 0.07 -2.69
CA PRO A 47 -2.49 -0.63 -1.42
C PRO A 47 -3.82 -0.37 -0.72
N ALA A 48 -4.38 -1.40 -0.05
CA ALA A 48 -5.49 -1.26 0.87
C ALA A 48 -4.95 -0.94 2.27
N VAL A 49 -4.97 0.32 2.69
CA VAL A 49 -4.35 0.76 3.96
C VAL A 49 -5.36 1.26 5.00
N ASN A 50 -6.66 1.25 4.68
CA ASN A 50 -7.74 1.75 5.50
C ASN A 50 -8.68 0.63 5.99
N ASN A 51 -9.58 0.96 6.92
CA ASN A 51 -10.59 0.06 7.49
C ASN A 51 -12.05 0.51 7.25
N ASP A 52 -12.28 1.67 6.63
CA ASP A 52 -13.62 2.20 6.41
C ASP A 52 -13.89 2.49 4.92
N TYR A 53 -14.75 1.66 4.33
CA TYR A 53 -15.24 1.80 2.95
C TYR A 53 -16.75 2.07 2.92
N SER A 54 -17.28 2.71 3.96
CA SER A 54 -18.68 3.15 4.02
C SER A 54 -18.90 4.45 3.22
N GLU A 55 -20.17 4.82 3.04
CA GLU A 55 -20.55 6.13 2.49
C GLU A 55 -20.01 7.32 3.33
N LYS A 56 -19.62 7.07 4.58
CA LYS A 56 -19.06 8.06 5.49
C LYS A 56 -17.52 8.10 5.45
N SER A 57 -16.89 7.25 4.64
CA SER A 57 -15.43 7.25 4.50
C SER A 57 -14.89 8.65 4.22
N LEU A 58 -13.77 8.96 4.84
CA LEU A 58 -13.06 10.25 4.64
C LEU A 58 -12.52 10.39 3.22
N PHE A 59 -12.39 9.28 2.49
CA PHE A 59 -11.80 9.24 1.15
C PHE A 59 -12.89 9.29 0.08
N SER A 60 -12.84 10.33 -0.77
CA SER A 60 -13.85 10.54 -1.82
C SER A 60 -13.83 9.43 -2.87
N SER A 61 -12.64 8.86 -3.15
CA SER A 61 -12.48 7.77 -4.11
C SER A 61 -13.34 6.55 -3.80
N VAL A 62 -13.66 6.30 -2.51
CA VAL A 62 -14.59 5.23 -2.10
C VAL A 62 -15.99 5.43 -2.71
N ARG A 63 -16.47 6.68 -2.75
CA ARG A 63 -17.78 7.03 -3.34
C ARG A 63 -17.71 7.18 -4.85
N GLU A 64 -16.64 7.82 -5.35
CA GLU A 64 -16.45 8.09 -6.78
C GLU A 64 -16.24 6.81 -7.59
N ASN A 65 -15.45 5.87 -7.06
CA ASN A 65 -14.99 4.68 -7.78
C ASN A 65 -15.48 3.36 -7.17
N GLY A 66 -16.28 3.41 -6.10
CA GLY A 66 -16.64 2.22 -5.33
C GLY A 66 -17.88 1.48 -5.83
N GLN A 67 -18.51 1.84 -6.97
CA GLN A 67 -19.74 1.22 -7.45
C GLN A 67 -19.57 0.52 -8.80
N ASP A 68 -18.98 1.17 -9.79
CA ASP A 68 -19.08 0.79 -11.22
C ASP A 68 -17.83 0.12 -11.79
N TYR A 69 -16.74 -0.01 -11.01
CA TYR A 69 -15.48 -0.58 -11.45
C TYR A 69 -15.24 -1.99 -10.88
N LEU A 70 -14.11 -2.63 -11.25
CA LEU A 70 -13.77 -4.02 -10.87
C LEU A 70 -13.78 -4.26 -9.35
N LEU A 71 -13.21 -3.32 -8.59
CA LEU A 71 -13.25 -3.32 -7.13
C LEU A 71 -14.35 -2.36 -6.66
N THR A 72 -15.24 -2.83 -5.79
CA THR A 72 -16.31 -2.02 -5.24
C THR A 72 -16.19 -1.85 -3.73
N ALA A 73 -16.78 -0.78 -3.18
CA ALA A 73 -16.84 -0.55 -1.75
C ALA A 73 -17.55 -1.71 -1.00
N GLY A 74 -18.54 -2.35 -1.64
CA GLY A 74 -19.18 -3.54 -1.11
C GLY A 74 -18.21 -4.71 -0.97
N LYS A 75 -17.45 -5.03 -2.02
CA LYS A 75 -16.43 -6.08 -1.97
C LYS A 75 -15.35 -5.79 -0.92
N LEU A 76 -14.92 -4.52 -0.80
CA LEU A 76 -13.95 -4.13 0.23
C LEU A 76 -14.46 -4.38 1.64
N LYS A 77 -15.73 -4.07 1.93
CA LYS A 77 -16.36 -4.39 3.23
C LYS A 77 -16.38 -5.90 3.49
N ASP A 78 -16.70 -6.69 2.46
CA ASP A 78 -16.70 -8.16 2.59
C ASP A 78 -15.28 -8.68 2.88
N TYR A 79 -14.26 -8.18 2.18
CA TYR A 79 -12.86 -8.57 2.41
C TYR A 79 -12.37 -8.18 3.81
N ILE A 80 -12.68 -6.98 4.29
CA ILE A 80 -12.36 -6.57 5.66
C ILE A 80 -13.00 -7.52 6.69
N ASN A 81 -14.28 -7.86 6.50
CA ASN A 81 -14.99 -8.76 7.42
C ASN A 81 -14.44 -10.19 7.38
N LEU A 82 -13.95 -10.65 6.23
CA LEU A 82 -13.31 -11.97 6.11
C LEU A 82 -11.90 -11.98 6.73
N TYR A 83 -11.17 -10.86 6.64
CA TYR A 83 -9.81 -10.75 7.14
C TYR A 83 -9.76 -10.53 8.66
N ALA A 84 -10.69 -9.75 9.22
CA ALA A 84 -10.75 -9.45 10.64
C ALA A 84 -11.23 -10.67 11.44
N GLY A 85 -10.51 -11.02 12.50
CA GLY A 85 -10.96 -12.00 13.48
C GLY A 85 -11.95 -11.40 14.49
N SER A 86 -11.89 -10.08 14.69
CA SER A 86 -12.76 -9.31 15.59
C SER A 86 -12.93 -7.87 15.09
N GLU A 87 -13.87 -7.11 15.67
CA GLU A 87 -14.01 -5.68 15.36
C GLU A 87 -12.81 -4.86 15.88
N GLU A 88 -12.18 -5.28 16.98
CA GLU A 88 -10.99 -4.66 17.55
C GLU A 88 -9.80 -4.75 16.59
N ASP A 89 -9.66 -5.86 15.83
CA ASP A 89 -8.57 -6.03 14.88
C ASP A 89 -8.56 -4.94 13.82
N LYS A 90 -9.76 -4.50 13.39
CA LYS A 90 -9.92 -3.45 12.38
C LYS A 90 -9.34 -2.09 12.83
N LEU A 91 -9.15 -1.89 14.12
CA LEU A 91 -8.58 -0.67 14.71
C LEU A 91 -7.06 -0.75 14.88
N SER A 92 -6.47 -1.88 14.58
CA SER A 92 -5.02 -2.08 14.64
C SER A 92 -4.30 -1.43 13.45
N PRO A 93 -3.17 -0.74 13.63
CA PRO A 93 -2.33 -0.29 12.52
C PRO A 93 -1.72 -1.44 11.71
N TYR A 94 -1.67 -2.65 12.25
CA TYR A 94 -1.26 -3.84 11.50
C TYR A 94 -2.36 -4.39 10.59
N PHE A 95 -3.60 -3.98 10.81
CA PHE A 95 -4.73 -4.24 9.93
C PHE A 95 -4.91 -3.09 8.93
N ALA A 96 -4.91 -1.87 9.43
CA ALA A 96 -5.10 -0.64 8.67
C ALA A 96 -3.92 0.32 8.90
N PRO A 97 -2.85 0.22 8.10
CA PRO A 97 -1.61 1.01 8.27
C PRO A 97 -1.81 2.52 8.37
N ILE A 98 -2.88 3.04 7.77
CA ILE A 98 -3.21 4.46 7.85
C ILE A 98 -3.56 4.92 9.27
N LEU A 99 -3.89 4.01 10.18
CA LEU A 99 -4.20 4.34 11.57
C LEU A 99 -2.96 4.52 12.46
N GLU A 100 -1.75 4.12 11.97
CA GLU A 100 -0.52 4.32 12.71
C GLU A 100 -0.29 5.80 13.01
N LYS A 101 -0.04 6.14 14.26
CA LYS A 101 0.12 7.52 14.70
C LYS A 101 1.54 8.05 14.45
N ASP A 102 2.52 7.19 14.66
CA ASP A 102 3.93 7.47 14.44
C ASP A 102 4.46 6.67 13.26
N LEU A 103 4.61 7.33 12.12
CA LEU A 103 5.18 6.75 10.90
C LEU A 103 6.66 7.09 10.71
N THR A 104 7.36 7.54 11.75
CA THR A 104 8.82 7.77 11.65
C THR A 104 9.58 6.47 11.45
N GLY A 105 10.74 6.53 10.79
CA GLY A 105 11.63 5.39 10.61
C GLY A 105 11.09 4.27 9.74
N GLN A 106 10.15 4.58 8.84
CA GLN A 106 9.67 3.63 7.83
C GLN A 106 10.66 3.56 6.65
N PRO A 107 10.65 2.46 5.87
CA PRO A 107 11.49 2.31 4.68
C PRO A 107 11.27 3.41 3.65
N ASP A 108 12.26 3.64 2.77
CA ASP A 108 12.02 4.39 1.54
C ASP A 108 10.80 3.78 0.82
N THR A 109 9.83 4.60 0.45
CA THR A 109 8.52 4.11 0.02
C THR A 109 8.15 4.64 -1.37
N LEU A 110 7.80 3.72 -2.28
CA LEU A 110 7.10 4.02 -3.51
C LEU A 110 5.65 3.58 -3.40
N ILE A 111 4.71 4.46 -3.71
CA ILE A 111 3.28 4.14 -3.78
C ILE A 111 2.78 4.42 -5.20
N LEU A 112 2.21 3.40 -5.83
CA LEU A 112 1.50 3.52 -7.09
C LEU A 112 0.00 3.40 -6.84
N THR A 113 -0.80 4.38 -7.27
CA THR A 113 -2.27 4.33 -7.16
C THR A 113 -2.91 4.27 -8.53
N SER A 114 -4.10 3.70 -8.62
CA SER A 114 -4.89 3.68 -9.86
C SER A 114 -5.90 4.83 -9.85
N GLU A 115 -6.11 5.48 -11.00
CA GLU A 115 -7.03 6.63 -11.05
C GLU A 115 -8.47 6.25 -10.72
N PHE A 116 -8.96 5.16 -11.31
CA PHE A 116 -10.33 4.67 -11.11
C PHE A 116 -10.37 3.52 -10.10
N ASP A 117 -9.99 3.84 -8.85
CA ASP A 117 -9.86 2.88 -7.76
C ASP A 117 -10.44 3.46 -6.46
N PRO A 118 -11.30 2.76 -5.73
CA PRO A 118 -11.76 3.20 -4.42
C PRO A 118 -10.62 3.36 -3.40
N LEU A 119 -9.47 2.68 -3.58
CA LEU A 119 -8.29 2.76 -2.70
C LEU A 119 -7.36 3.93 -3.03
N ARG A 120 -7.62 4.70 -4.11
CA ARG A 120 -6.74 5.78 -4.58
C ARG A 120 -6.36 6.76 -3.48
N ASP A 121 -7.37 7.36 -2.87
CA ASP A 121 -7.15 8.48 -1.96
C ASP A 121 -6.49 8.06 -0.64
N GLU A 122 -6.78 6.85 -0.15
CA GLU A 122 -6.15 6.33 1.07
C GLU A 122 -4.67 6.01 0.85
N GLY A 123 -4.32 5.44 -0.31
CA GLY A 123 -2.92 5.20 -0.69
C GLY A 123 -2.12 6.49 -0.76
N GLU A 124 -2.67 7.53 -1.41
CA GLU A 124 -2.04 8.85 -1.50
C GLU A 124 -1.96 9.55 -0.14
N ALA A 125 -2.99 9.40 0.71
CA ALA A 125 -2.99 9.95 2.07
C ALA A 125 -1.94 9.26 2.95
N TYR A 126 -1.77 7.95 2.82
CA TYR A 126 -0.73 7.20 3.52
C TYR A 126 0.66 7.69 3.12
N GLY A 127 0.89 7.88 1.81
CA GLY A 127 2.14 8.44 1.30
C GLY A 127 2.44 9.83 1.85
N ARG A 128 1.45 10.73 1.90
CA ARG A 128 1.62 12.06 2.51
C ARG A 128 2.01 11.96 3.99
N ARG A 129 1.35 11.10 4.76
CA ARG A 129 1.66 10.90 6.19
C ARG A 129 3.04 10.34 6.42
N LEU A 130 3.49 9.42 5.57
CA LEU A 130 4.87 8.92 5.59
C LEU A 130 5.89 10.03 5.35
N ALA A 131 5.64 10.88 4.34
CA ALA A 131 6.51 12.01 4.03
C ALA A 131 6.52 13.07 5.15
N GLU A 132 5.37 13.40 5.72
CA GLU A 132 5.23 14.30 6.87
C GLU A 132 5.98 13.79 8.10
N ALA A 133 6.09 12.46 8.25
CA ALA A 133 6.90 11.82 9.30
C ALA A 133 8.41 11.80 9.00
N GLY A 134 8.86 12.37 7.89
CA GLY A 134 10.27 12.53 7.53
C GLY A 134 10.86 11.36 6.73
N ASN A 135 10.06 10.44 6.23
CA ASN A 135 10.54 9.36 5.37
C ASN A 135 10.69 9.82 3.91
N ARG A 136 11.54 9.15 3.13
CA ARG A 136 11.62 9.33 1.68
C ARG A 136 10.44 8.63 1.02
N VAL A 137 9.60 9.36 0.29
CA VAL A 137 8.37 8.83 -0.31
C VAL A 137 8.18 9.37 -1.72
N GLU A 138 7.83 8.48 -2.63
CA GLU A 138 7.37 8.80 -3.98
C GLU A 138 5.95 8.27 -4.15
N VAL A 139 5.04 9.08 -4.71
CA VAL A 139 3.65 8.70 -4.97
C VAL A 139 3.31 9.04 -6.41
N HIS A 140 2.90 8.03 -7.18
CA HIS A 140 2.50 8.22 -8.57
C HIS A 140 1.10 7.62 -8.80
N ARG A 141 0.23 8.43 -9.42
CA ARG A 141 -1.09 7.97 -9.88
C ARG A 141 -0.99 7.52 -11.31
N ILE A 142 -1.30 6.26 -11.57
CA ILE A 142 -1.39 5.71 -12.92
C ILE A 142 -2.74 6.12 -13.51
N LYS A 143 -2.67 6.96 -14.54
CA LYS A 143 -3.86 7.51 -15.20
C LYS A 143 -4.61 6.42 -15.96
N ASP A 144 -5.91 6.57 -16.04
CA ASP A 144 -6.83 5.65 -16.72
C ASP A 144 -6.76 4.18 -16.20
N ALA A 145 -6.02 3.92 -15.11
CA ALA A 145 -5.89 2.59 -14.54
C ALA A 145 -7.04 2.25 -13.60
N LEU A 146 -7.47 0.99 -13.65
CA LEU A 146 -8.39 0.37 -12.72
C LEU A 146 -7.62 -0.36 -11.62
N HIS A 147 -8.28 -0.63 -10.48
CA HIS A 147 -7.72 -1.52 -9.47
C HIS A 147 -7.32 -2.88 -10.06
N GLY A 148 -6.15 -3.39 -9.70
CA GLY A 148 -5.70 -4.71 -10.17
C GLY A 148 -5.11 -4.73 -11.59
N TYR A 149 -4.78 -3.58 -12.17
CA TYR A 149 -4.24 -3.52 -13.56
C TYR A 149 -2.94 -4.33 -13.75
N PHE A 150 -2.19 -4.62 -12.69
CA PHE A 150 -1.00 -5.48 -12.78
C PHE A 150 -1.32 -6.90 -13.30
N ALA A 151 -2.54 -7.40 -13.06
CA ALA A 151 -3.00 -8.68 -13.61
C ALA A 151 -3.11 -8.69 -15.15
N LEU A 152 -3.09 -7.53 -15.80
CA LEU A 152 -3.09 -7.43 -17.27
C LEU A 152 -1.74 -7.80 -17.90
N GLY A 153 -0.70 -7.93 -17.09
CA GLY A 153 0.63 -8.35 -17.50
C GLY A 153 1.44 -7.28 -18.23
N ILE A 154 2.68 -7.59 -18.52
CA ILE A 154 3.72 -6.67 -19.01
C ILE A 154 3.41 -5.98 -20.35
N ARG A 155 2.43 -6.46 -21.10
CA ARG A 155 2.00 -5.81 -22.36
C ARG A 155 1.07 -4.62 -22.16
N SER A 156 0.51 -4.46 -20.96
CA SER A 156 -0.31 -3.30 -20.60
C SER A 156 0.57 -2.06 -20.43
N LEU A 157 0.16 -0.93 -21.00
CA LEU A 157 0.86 0.35 -20.84
C LEU A 157 0.95 0.78 -19.39
N HIS A 158 -0.11 0.58 -18.59
CA HIS A 158 -0.11 0.90 -17.18
C HIS A 158 0.94 0.10 -16.37
N VAL A 159 1.13 -1.18 -16.74
CA VAL A 159 2.14 -2.03 -16.13
C VAL A 159 3.54 -1.58 -16.54
N GLN A 160 3.75 -1.23 -17.81
CA GLN A 160 5.04 -0.72 -18.29
C GLN A 160 5.41 0.60 -17.60
N GLU A 161 4.49 1.56 -17.54
CA GLU A 161 4.68 2.83 -16.82
C GLU A 161 5.03 2.58 -15.34
N SER A 162 4.35 1.64 -14.70
CA SER A 162 4.63 1.28 -13.31
C SER A 162 6.03 0.70 -13.13
N PHE A 163 6.51 -0.12 -14.08
CA PHE A 163 7.88 -0.63 -14.04
C PHE A 163 8.92 0.46 -14.26
N GLU A 164 8.62 1.52 -15.01
CA GLU A 164 9.51 2.67 -15.13
C GLU A 164 9.70 3.35 -13.77
N TYR A 165 8.62 3.62 -13.03
CA TYR A 165 8.70 4.16 -11.67
C TYR A 165 9.40 3.22 -10.69
N ILE A 166 9.10 1.92 -10.74
CA ILE A 166 9.72 0.91 -9.88
C ILE A 166 11.24 0.85 -10.12
N ASN A 167 11.67 0.78 -11.38
CA ASN A 167 13.09 0.71 -11.73
C ASN A 167 13.83 1.97 -11.29
N HIS A 168 13.28 3.16 -11.58
CA HIS A 168 13.85 4.44 -11.13
C HIS A 168 14.02 4.49 -9.61
N PHE A 169 12.98 4.10 -8.87
CA PHE A 169 13.02 4.05 -7.40
C PHE A 169 14.06 3.05 -6.86
N LEU A 170 14.22 1.89 -7.51
CA LEU A 170 15.19 0.87 -7.11
C LEU A 170 16.64 1.29 -7.43
N GLU A 171 16.87 2.01 -8.51
CA GLU A 171 18.19 2.53 -8.90
C GLU A 171 18.65 3.63 -7.96
N GLY A 172 17.73 4.33 -7.30
CA GLY A 172 18.06 5.29 -6.23
C GLY A 172 18.54 6.65 -6.73
N GLU A 173 18.18 7.02 -7.96
CA GLU A 173 18.45 8.35 -8.53
C GLU A 173 17.43 9.42 -8.09
#